data_0abc728cc83a4a09d665235bc87f114e
#
_entry.id   0abc728cc83a4a09d665235bc87f114e
#
_cell.length_a   1.000
_cell.length_b   1.000
_cell.length_c   1.000
_cell.angle_alpha   90.00
_cell.angle_beta   90.00
_cell.angle_gamma   90.00
#
_symmetry.space_group_name_H-M   'P 1'
#
loop_
_entity.id
_entity.type
_entity.pdbx_description
1 polymer ?
#
loop_
_entity_poly.entity_id
_entity_poly.type
_entity_poly.pdbx_seq_one_letter_code
_entity_poly.pdbx_strand_id
1 'polypeptide(L)'
;LRAERDRGTAKGRSFEELVAEAVDELALPQGDVAEAVGDQKESTGKKGDVVVQIGACHGPARGRIVFEAKNSRMTRPKALEELDLARAERGADYAILVVSSEEKVPAKMQPLREYNGDKLIVSYDHEEGPLGLQVAYALARARVLMVRGGEDEIDASAVRDTVERAVGAMEDVRRVKQQLTGAKTQIDKATEIVESMAGRVRGHLAEIDELLAPVAGDADTVLDE
;
A
#
# COMPACT_ATOMS: atom_id res chain seq x y z
N LEU A 1 8.19 -14.96 14.20
CA LEU A 1 8.77 -14.12 15.28
C LEU A 1 9.29 -12.76 14.79
N ARG A 2 9.96 -12.65 13.61
CA ARG A 2 10.38 -11.35 13.05
C ARG A 2 9.18 -10.58 12.48
N ALA A 3 8.33 -11.21 11.68
CA ALA A 3 7.13 -10.63 11.10
C ALA A 3 6.08 -10.20 12.14
N GLU A 4 6.00 -10.83 13.30
CA GLU A 4 5.09 -10.43 14.38
C GLU A 4 5.62 -9.24 15.19
N ARG A 5 6.94 -9.10 15.36
CA ARG A 5 7.55 -7.92 15.97
C ARG A 5 7.35 -6.68 15.09
N ASP A 6 7.53 -6.82 13.79
CA ASP A 6 7.36 -5.72 12.83
C ASP A 6 5.91 -5.22 12.76
N ARG A 7 4.91 -6.13 12.84
CA ARG A 7 3.47 -5.77 12.95
C ARG A 7 3.13 -5.07 14.26
N GLY A 8 3.76 -5.44 15.38
CA GLY A 8 3.57 -4.78 16.68
C GLY A 8 4.10 -3.35 16.70
N THR A 9 5.20 -3.09 16.02
CA THR A 9 5.85 -1.78 15.98
C THR A 9 5.16 -0.83 14.99
N ALA A 10 4.56 -1.34 13.91
CA ALA A 10 3.82 -0.55 12.93
C ALA A 10 2.47 -0.01 13.46
N LYS A 11 1.86 -0.65 14.44
CA LYS A 11 0.54 -0.23 15.00
C LYS A 11 0.53 1.11 15.75
N GLY A 12 1.70 1.68 16.06
CA GLY A 12 1.81 2.98 16.74
C GLY A 12 2.37 4.11 15.88
N ARG A 13 2.75 3.84 14.60
CA ARG A 13 3.37 4.83 13.71
C ARG A 13 2.33 5.49 12.82
N SER A 14 2.53 6.77 12.51
CA SER A 14 1.72 7.46 11.50
C SER A 14 2.04 6.92 10.09
N PHE A 15 1.12 7.14 9.14
CA PHE A 15 1.37 6.74 7.76
C PHE A 15 2.56 7.49 7.14
N GLU A 16 2.74 8.76 7.53
CA GLU A 16 3.86 9.58 7.12
C GLU A 16 5.20 9.00 7.58
N GLU A 17 5.28 8.52 8.85
CA GLU A 17 6.47 7.84 9.38
C GLU A 17 6.80 6.54 8.64
N LEU A 18 5.78 5.73 8.29
CA LEU A 18 5.97 4.51 7.51
C LEU A 18 6.48 4.79 6.10
N VAL A 19 5.98 5.85 5.47
CA VAL A 19 6.46 6.28 4.15
C VAL A 19 7.89 6.81 4.24
N ALA A 20 8.22 7.60 5.27
CA ALA A 20 9.55 8.14 5.45
C ALA A 20 10.60 7.04 5.63
N GLU A 21 10.33 6.03 6.46
CA GLU A 21 11.19 4.87 6.67
C GLU A 21 11.40 4.09 5.36
N ALA A 22 10.31 3.79 4.64
CA ALA A 22 10.38 3.06 3.39
C ALA A 22 11.15 3.83 2.30
N VAL A 23 11.00 5.15 2.22
CA VAL A 23 11.73 6.00 1.27
C VAL A 23 13.22 6.06 1.62
N ASP A 24 13.58 6.14 2.91
CA ASP A 24 14.98 6.12 3.35
C ASP A 24 15.66 4.80 2.99
N GLU A 25 14.99 3.65 3.24
CA GLU A 25 15.48 2.33 2.85
C GLU A 25 15.71 2.20 1.33
N LEU A 26 14.90 2.87 0.49
CA LEU A 26 15.04 2.87 -0.96
C LEU A 26 16.14 3.83 -1.45
N ALA A 27 16.34 4.95 -0.78
CA ALA A 27 17.29 6.00 -1.14
C ALA A 27 18.74 5.59 -0.86
N LEU A 28 18.97 4.99 0.30
CA LEU A 28 20.32 4.66 0.79
C LEU A 28 21.16 3.80 -0.18
N PRO A 29 20.65 2.69 -0.75
CA PRO A 29 21.40 1.89 -1.71
C PRO A 29 21.73 2.61 -3.03
N GLN A 30 21.00 3.69 -3.34
CA GLN A 30 21.20 4.51 -4.54
C GLN A 30 22.22 5.65 -4.33
N GLY A 31 22.76 5.81 -3.10
CA GLY A 31 23.62 6.93 -2.73
C GLY A 31 22.85 8.25 -2.59
N ASP A 32 21.54 8.19 -2.39
CA ASP A 32 20.67 9.33 -2.19
C ASP A 32 20.44 9.55 -0.69
N VAL A 33 20.02 10.76 -0.30
CA VAL A 33 19.73 11.12 1.10
C VAL A 33 18.27 11.48 1.23
N ALA A 34 17.54 10.77 2.08
CA ALA A 34 16.16 11.07 2.42
C ALA A 34 16.09 11.84 3.75
N GLU A 35 15.28 12.87 3.80
CA GLU A 35 15.02 13.69 4.98
C GLU A 35 13.52 13.78 5.23
N ALA A 36 13.06 13.32 6.41
CA ALA A 36 11.69 13.57 6.87
C ALA A 36 11.58 15.05 7.29
N VAL A 37 10.67 15.78 6.63
CA VAL A 37 10.56 17.24 6.78
C VAL A 37 9.17 17.68 7.26
N GLY A 38 8.24 16.74 7.48
CA GLY A 38 6.85 16.97 7.90
C GLY A 38 6.73 17.52 9.33
N ASP A 39 7.58 17.11 10.24
CA ASP A 39 7.46 17.36 11.69
C ASP A 39 8.32 18.53 12.24
N GLN A 40 8.95 19.31 11.36
CA GLN A 40 9.71 20.48 11.85
C GLN A 40 8.74 21.55 12.36
N LYS A 41 8.65 21.68 13.68
CA LYS A 41 7.78 22.62 14.44
C LYS A 41 7.87 24.08 14.03
N GLU A 42 8.84 24.46 13.22
CA GLU A 42 9.06 25.82 12.72
C GLU A 42 8.47 26.08 11.32
N SER A 43 7.98 25.06 10.63
CA SER A 43 7.39 25.25 9.29
C SER A 43 5.87 25.06 9.32
N THR A 44 5.16 26.03 9.90
CA THR A 44 3.71 26.11 9.82
C THR A 44 3.24 26.02 8.36
N GLY A 45 2.76 24.84 7.96
CA GLY A 45 2.01 24.66 6.71
C GLY A 45 2.81 24.27 5.48
N LYS A 46 4.12 23.96 5.56
CA LYS A 46 4.87 23.51 4.39
C LYS A 46 4.46 22.09 3.97
N LYS A 47 4.11 21.93 2.72
CA LYS A 47 3.78 20.63 2.09
C LYS A 47 5.03 19.81 1.83
N GLY A 48 4.87 18.47 1.77
CA GLY A 48 5.96 17.51 1.57
C GLY A 48 6.45 16.92 2.88
N ASP A 49 6.27 15.60 3.02
CA ASP A 49 6.60 14.85 4.24
C ASP A 49 8.04 14.33 4.20
N VAL A 50 8.53 13.94 3.01
CA VAL A 50 9.91 13.46 2.81
C VAL A 50 10.53 14.12 1.58
N VAL A 51 11.78 14.55 1.69
CA VAL A 51 12.58 15.05 0.56
C VAL A 51 13.77 14.15 0.34
N VAL A 52 13.93 13.66 -0.88
CA VAL A 52 15.10 12.89 -1.30
C VAL A 52 16.02 13.76 -2.14
N GLN A 53 17.29 13.82 -1.77
CA GLN A 53 18.38 14.49 -2.48
C GLN A 53 19.18 13.46 -3.26
N ILE A 54 19.10 13.48 -4.58
CA ILE A 54 19.72 12.47 -5.47
C ILE A 54 21.25 12.64 -5.49
N GLY A 55 21.95 11.53 -5.19
CA GLY A 55 23.42 11.47 -5.20
C GLY A 55 24.10 12.24 -4.08
N ALA A 56 23.37 12.70 -3.07
CA ALA A 56 23.90 13.56 -2.01
C ALA A 56 24.87 12.87 -1.06
N CYS A 57 24.92 11.54 -1.02
CA CYS A 57 25.95 10.80 -0.26
C CYS A 57 27.37 10.97 -0.81
N HIS A 58 27.52 11.33 -2.08
CA HIS A 58 28.82 11.35 -2.75
C HIS A 58 29.21 12.72 -3.30
N GLY A 59 28.39 13.75 -3.10
CA GLY A 59 28.65 15.10 -3.60
C GLY A 59 27.44 16.01 -3.58
N PRO A 60 27.42 17.09 -4.34
CA PRO A 60 26.28 17.96 -4.47
C PRO A 60 25.06 17.21 -5.02
N ALA A 61 23.87 17.46 -4.48
CA ALA A 61 22.65 16.83 -4.94
C ALA A 61 22.40 17.13 -6.44
N ARG A 62 22.17 16.07 -7.22
CA ARG A 62 21.88 16.13 -8.66
C ARG A 62 20.42 16.45 -8.96
N GLY A 63 19.56 16.51 -7.95
CA GLY A 63 18.16 16.83 -8.03
C GLY A 63 17.42 16.45 -6.76
N ARG A 64 16.12 16.76 -6.69
CA ARG A 64 15.28 16.51 -5.51
C ARG A 64 13.95 15.90 -5.90
N ILE A 65 13.50 14.94 -5.10
CA ILE A 65 12.17 14.34 -5.18
C ILE A 65 11.47 14.61 -3.85
N VAL A 66 10.23 15.08 -3.89
CA VAL A 66 9.40 15.23 -2.68
C VAL A 66 8.31 14.17 -2.67
N PHE A 67 8.08 13.58 -1.49
CA PHE A 67 6.98 12.66 -1.22
C PHE A 67 5.98 13.34 -0.30
N GLU A 68 4.71 13.24 -0.65
CA GLU A 68 3.57 13.67 0.14
C GLU A 68 2.74 12.45 0.51
N ALA A 69 2.62 12.13 1.79
CA ALA A 69 1.90 10.97 2.29
C ALA A 69 0.48 11.34 2.71
N LYS A 70 -0.53 10.63 2.23
CA LYS A 70 -1.93 10.89 2.58
C LYS A 70 -2.69 9.63 2.92
N ASN A 71 -3.21 9.59 4.13
CA ASN A 71 -4.07 8.50 4.59
C ASN A 71 -5.56 8.80 4.39
N SER A 72 -5.92 9.79 3.60
CA SER A 72 -7.30 10.18 3.32
C SER A 72 -7.56 10.27 1.82
N ARG A 73 -8.83 10.03 1.43
CA ARG A 73 -9.27 10.17 0.04
C ARG A 73 -9.31 11.65 -0.35
N MET A 74 -8.84 11.98 -1.54
CA MET A 74 -8.90 13.33 -2.07
C MET A 74 -9.37 13.35 -3.53
N THR A 75 -9.74 14.53 -4.02
CA THR A 75 -10.09 14.73 -5.43
C THR A 75 -8.83 14.87 -6.28
N ARG A 76 -8.92 14.55 -7.58
CA ARG A 76 -7.80 14.75 -8.52
C ARG A 76 -7.25 16.17 -8.54
N PRO A 77 -8.08 17.24 -8.63
CA PRO A 77 -7.55 18.61 -8.59
C PRO A 77 -6.75 18.89 -7.33
N LYS A 78 -7.28 18.50 -6.16
CA LYS A 78 -6.60 18.68 -4.87
C LYS A 78 -5.29 17.90 -4.80
N ALA A 79 -5.25 16.67 -5.31
CA ALA A 79 -4.02 15.87 -5.34
C ALA A 79 -2.92 16.52 -6.19
N LEU A 80 -3.26 17.07 -7.34
CA LEU A 80 -2.31 17.77 -8.20
C LEU A 80 -1.84 19.09 -7.57
N GLU A 81 -2.74 19.83 -6.94
CA GLU A 81 -2.42 21.07 -6.22
C GLU A 81 -1.47 20.81 -5.03
N GLU A 82 -1.74 19.79 -4.22
CA GLU A 82 -0.87 19.37 -3.10
C GLU A 82 0.55 19.04 -3.60
N LEU A 83 0.66 18.31 -4.73
CA LEU A 83 1.94 17.97 -5.33
C LEU A 83 2.67 19.21 -5.90
N ASP A 84 1.95 20.16 -6.51
CA ASP A 84 2.53 21.40 -7.01
C ASP A 84 3.07 22.26 -5.87
N LEU A 85 2.32 22.36 -4.78
CA LEU A 85 2.73 23.07 -3.57
C LEU A 85 3.94 22.42 -2.93
N ALA A 86 3.90 21.09 -2.69
CA ALA A 86 5.02 20.36 -2.11
C ALA A 86 6.31 20.54 -2.92
N ARG A 87 6.21 20.43 -4.26
CA ARG A 87 7.34 20.64 -5.16
C ARG A 87 7.90 22.06 -5.09
N ALA A 88 7.04 23.06 -5.10
CA ALA A 88 7.44 24.47 -5.04
C ALA A 88 8.08 24.81 -3.68
N GLU A 89 7.47 24.40 -2.57
CA GLU A 89 7.95 24.70 -1.21
C GLU A 89 9.26 24.03 -0.86
N ARG A 90 9.51 22.81 -1.41
CA ARG A 90 10.73 22.04 -1.17
C ARG A 90 11.80 22.25 -2.25
N GLY A 91 11.51 23.03 -3.30
CA GLY A 91 12.40 23.21 -4.45
C GLY A 91 12.74 21.88 -5.12
N ALA A 92 11.73 20.99 -5.23
CA ALA A 92 11.91 19.66 -5.79
C ALA A 92 11.64 19.65 -7.29
N ASP A 93 12.31 18.77 -8.01
CA ASP A 93 12.17 18.58 -9.46
C ASP A 93 10.97 17.67 -9.77
N TYR A 94 10.65 16.75 -8.85
CA TYR A 94 9.60 15.76 -9.00
C TYR A 94 8.83 15.56 -7.70
N ALA A 95 7.53 15.28 -7.79
CA ALA A 95 6.68 15.04 -6.64
C ALA A 95 5.92 13.70 -6.74
N ILE A 96 5.86 12.96 -5.64
CA ILE A 96 5.16 11.68 -5.53
C ILE A 96 4.11 11.78 -4.43
N LEU A 97 2.83 11.55 -4.78
CA LEU A 97 1.78 11.35 -3.79
C LEU A 97 1.71 9.88 -3.41
N VAL A 98 1.90 9.59 -2.13
CA VAL A 98 1.77 8.25 -1.56
C VAL A 98 0.46 8.16 -0.81
N VAL A 99 -0.42 7.23 -1.21
CA VAL A 99 -1.68 6.95 -0.51
C VAL A 99 -1.64 5.56 0.13
N SER A 100 -2.32 5.38 1.25
CA SER A 100 -2.21 4.16 2.07
C SER A 100 -2.94 2.93 1.50
N SER A 101 -3.73 3.09 0.44
CA SER A 101 -4.38 1.97 -0.26
C SER A 101 -4.82 2.38 -1.67
N GLU A 102 -5.05 1.41 -2.54
CA GLU A 102 -5.57 1.67 -3.90
C GLU A 102 -6.92 2.39 -3.91
N GLU A 103 -7.78 2.12 -2.93
CA GLU A 103 -9.09 2.77 -2.80
C GLU A 103 -9.00 4.28 -2.54
N LYS A 104 -7.86 4.75 -2.02
CA LYS A 104 -7.60 6.16 -1.74
C LYS A 104 -6.99 6.90 -2.91
N VAL A 105 -6.61 6.19 -3.98
CA VAL A 105 -6.19 6.84 -5.22
C VAL A 105 -7.32 7.74 -5.73
N PRO A 106 -7.05 9.01 -6.05
CA PRO A 106 -8.08 9.93 -6.51
C PRO A 106 -8.79 9.42 -7.76
N ALA A 107 -10.11 9.60 -7.83
CA ALA A 107 -10.90 9.19 -8.98
C ALA A 107 -10.33 9.77 -10.29
N LYS A 108 -10.30 8.97 -11.35
CA LYS A 108 -9.71 9.30 -12.66
C LYS A 108 -8.19 9.50 -12.65
N MET A 109 -7.50 9.05 -11.60
CA MET A 109 -6.04 8.92 -11.60
C MET A 109 -5.66 7.44 -11.55
N GLN A 110 -4.48 7.14 -12.09
CA GLN A 110 -3.94 5.77 -12.13
C GLN A 110 -2.62 5.75 -11.37
N PRO A 111 -2.39 4.75 -10.50
CA PRO A 111 -1.10 4.56 -9.86
C PRO A 111 0.01 4.41 -10.90
N LEU A 112 1.20 4.91 -10.58
CA LEU A 112 2.40 4.86 -11.40
C LEU A 112 2.29 5.56 -12.77
N ARG A 113 1.17 6.26 -13.04
CA ARG A 113 1.05 7.11 -14.21
C ARG A 113 1.62 8.49 -13.91
N GLU A 114 2.44 8.99 -14.83
CA GLU A 114 3.02 10.31 -14.73
C GLU A 114 2.00 11.40 -15.16
N TYR A 115 1.96 12.49 -14.42
CA TYR A 115 1.13 13.67 -14.67
C TYR A 115 2.02 14.89 -14.83
N ASN A 116 1.80 15.65 -15.89
CA ASN A 116 2.56 16.86 -16.26
C ASN A 116 4.08 16.66 -16.42
N GLY A 117 4.56 15.42 -16.45
CA GLY A 117 5.98 15.08 -16.58
C GLY A 117 6.81 15.20 -15.29
N ASP A 118 6.19 15.58 -14.18
CA ASP A 118 6.88 15.88 -12.91
C ASP A 118 6.14 15.39 -11.65
N LYS A 119 5.08 14.62 -11.83
CA LYS A 119 4.23 14.11 -10.74
C LYS A 119 3.77 12.69 -11.00
N LEU A 120 3.70 11.88 -9.96
CA LEU A 120 3.00 10.60 -10.00
C LEU A 120 2.31 10.28 -8.67
N ILE A 121 1.47 9.26 -8.68
CA ILE A 121 0.76 8.76 -7.51
C ILE A 121 1.03 7.28 -7.37
N VAL A 122 1.22 6.83 -6.14
CA VAL A 122 1.39 5.42 -5.80
C VAL A 122 0.62 5.07 -4.53
N SER A 123 0.10 3.85 -4.46
CA SER A 123 -0.39 3.27 -3.21
C SER A 123 0.75 2.51 -2.52
N TYR A 124 0.85 2.67 -1.21
CA TYR A 124 1.79 1.94 -0.37
C TYR A 124 1.07 1.38 0.84
N ASP A 125 1.06 0.06 0.93
CA ASP A 125 0.62 -0.68 2.10
C ASP A 125 1.84 -1.36 2.71
N HIS A 126 2.13 -1.04 3.96
CA HIS A 126 3.29 -1.58 4.67
C HIS A 126 3.23 -3.13 4.78
N GLU A 127 2.03 -3.71 4.91
CA GLU A 127 1.86 -5.17 4.98
C GLU A 127 2.08 -5.86 3.63
N GLU A 128 1.81 -5.18 2.52
CA GLU A 128 1.99 -5.70 1.16
C GLU A 128 3.41 -5.51 0.60
N GLY A 129 4.22 -4.68 1.25
CA GLY A 129 5.60 -4.40 0.90
C GLY A 129 5.79 -3.20 -0.04
N PRO A 130 7.05 -2.78 -0.26
CA PRO A 130 7.37 -1.49 -0.88
C PRO A 130 7.46 -1.51 -2.41
N LEU A 131 7.08 -2.60 -3.10
CA LEU A 131 7.35 -2.76 -4.54
C LEU A 131 6.81 -1.59 -5.39
N GLY A 132 5.57 -1.14 -5.14
CA GLY A 132 4.98 -0.01 -5.84
C GLY A 132 5.73 1.30 -5.59
N LEU A 133 6.10 1.54 -4.33
CA LEU A 133 6.89 2.71 -3.92
C LEU A 133 8.29 2.67 -4.53
N GLN A 134 8.93 1.50 -4.59
CA GLN A 134 10.23 1.29 -5.24
C GLN A 134 10.19 1.64 -6.72
N VAL A 135 9.16 1.20 -7.45
CA VAL A 135 8.97 1.54 -8.88
C VAL A 135 8.73 3.04 -9.04
N ALA A 136 7.87 3.64 -8.20
CA ALA A 136 7.60 5.08 -8.21
C ALA A 136 8.88 5.92 -8.00
N TYR A 137 9.68 5.52 -7.01
CA TYR A 137 10.96 6.17 -6.72
C TYR A 137 11.95 6.06 -7.88
N ALA A 138 12.14 4.86 -8.43
CA ALA A 138 13.04 4.63 -9.56
C ALA A 138 12.65 5.45 -10.80
N LEU A 139 11.34 5.53 -11.09
CA LEU A 139 10.75 6.36 -12.15
C LEU A 139 11.08 7.84 -11.96
N ALA A 140 10.76 8.40 -10.80
CA ALA A 140 11.00 9.80 -10.49
C ALA A 140 12.50 10.13 -10.55
N ARG A 141 13.35 9.25 -9.96
CA ARG A 141 14.80 9.40 -9.99
C ARG A 141 15.36 9.43 -11.41
N ALA A 142 14.94 8.47 -12.25
CA ALA A 142 15.33 8.43 -13.65
C ALA A 142 14.91 9.70 -14.38
N ARG A 143 13.67 10.18 -14.16
CA ARG A 143 13.16 11.39 -14.79
C ARG A 143 13.97 12.63 -14.40
N VAL A 144 14.27 12.81 -13.11
CA VAL A 144 15.08 13.93 -12.63
C VAL A 144 16.48 13.89 -13.21
N LEU A 145 17.13 12.74 -13.23
CA LEU A 145 18.46 12.58 -13.80
C LEU A 145 18.50 12.83 -15.32
N MET A 146 17.46 12.39 -16.06
CA MET A 146 17.33 12.67 -17.50
C MET A 146 17.17 14.16 -17.81
N VAL A 147 16.46 14.91 -16.96
CA VAL A 147 16.28 16.36 -17.17
C VAL A 147 17.52 17.16 -16.81
N ARG A 148 18.25 16.72 -15.79
CA ARG A 148 19.45 17.42 -15.28
C ARG A 148 20.78 16.89 -15.78
N GLY A 149 20.82 15.63 -16.22
CA GLY A 149 21.97 15.05 -16.92
C GLY A 149 21.96 15.50 -18.37
N GLY A 150 23.13 15.92 -18.91
CA GLY A 150 23.24 16.18 -20.35
C GLY A 150 22.91 14.93 -21.17
N GLU A 151 22.55 15.10 -22.44
CA GLU A 151 22.13 14.03 -23.37
C GLU A 151 23.16 12.88 -23.50
N ASP A 152 24.41 13.10 -23.08
CA ASP A 152 25.51 12.14 -23.25
C ASP A 152 25.67 11.10 -22.12
N GLU A 153 25.01 11.26 -20.96
CA GLU A 153 25.22 10.36 -19.81
C GLU A 153 24.16 9.25 -19.63
N ILE A 154 22.97 9.40 -20.21
CA ILE A 154 21.87 8.47 -19.99
C ILE A 154 21.13 8.18 -21.29
N ASP A 155 21.06 6.91 -21.70
CA ASP A 155 20.17 6.49 -22.78
C ASP A 155 18.69 6.64 -22.34
N ALA A 156 18.13 7.81 -22.63
CA ALA A 156 16.77 8.18 -22.29
C ALA A 156 15.72 7.23 -22.90
N SER A 157 16.03 6.63 -24.08
CA SER A 157 15.15 5.67 -24.73
C SER A 157 15.13 4.34 -23.98
N ALA A 158 16.31 3.80 -23.68
CA ALA A 158 16.43 2.54 -22.91
C ALA A 158 15.82 2.65 -21.50
N VAL A 159 15.99 3.81 -20.84
CA VAL A 159 15.34 4.08 -19.55
C VAL A 159 13.83 4.09 -19.69
N ARG A 160 13.27 4.79 -20.70
CA ARG A 160 11.82 4.85 -20.93
C ARG A 160 11.24 3.48 -21.20
N ASP A 161 11.85 2.69 -22.07
CA ASP A 161 11.38 1.35 -22.42
C ASP A 161 11.41 0.41 -21.20
N THR A 162 12.43 0.55 -20.35
CA THR A 162 12.54 -0.24 -19.11
C THR A 162 11.48 0.14 -18.09
N VAL A 163 11.21 1.44 -17.98
CA VAL A 163 10.16 1.99 -17.14
C VAL A 163 8.78 1.49 -17.59
N GLU A 164 8.47 1.57 -18.89
CA GLU A 164 7.19 1.08 -19.41
C GLU A 164 6.99 -0.41 -19.15
N ARG A 165 8.04 -1.22 -19.29
CA ARG A 165 8.01 -2.64 -18.92
C ARG A 165 7.78 -2.86 -17.43
N ALA A 166 8.41 -2.07 -16.58
CA ALA A 166 8.22 -2.16 -15.11
C ALA A 166 6.79 -1.79 -14.71
N VAL A 167 6.23 -0.73 -15.28
CA VAL A 167 4.83 -0.32 -15.06
C VAL A 167 3.87 -1.41 -15.55
N GLY A 168 4.09 -1.99 -16.75
CA GLY A 168 3.29 -3.11 -17.26
C GLY A 168 3.33 -4.32 -16.34
N ALA A 169 4.50 -4.69 -15.82
CA ALA A 169 4.63 -5.78 -14.86
C ALA A 169 3.88 -5.52 -13.55
N MET A 170 3.86 -4.26 -13.07
CA MET A 170 3.07 -3.88 -11.90
C MET A 170 1.55 -4.00 -12.12
N GLU A 171 1.06 -3.69 -13.32
CA GLU A 171 -0.34 -3.90 -13.67
C GLU A 171 -0.71 -5.39 -13.66
N ASP A 172 0.18 -6.27 -14.10
CA ASP A 172 -0.01 -7.72 -14.04
C ASP A 172 -0.04 -8.22 -12.58
N VAL A 173 0.87 -7.76 -11.73
CA VAL A 173 0.87 -8.06 -10.28
C VAL A 173 -0.46 -7.63 -9.66
N ARG A 174 -0.93 -6.43 -9.97
CA ARG A 174 -2.21 -5.92 -9.50
C ARG A 174 -3.39 -6.80 -9.92
N ARG A 175 -3.40 -7.23 -11.19
CA ARG A 175 -4.44 -8.12 -11.73
C ARG A 175 -4.47 -9.46 -10.99
N VAL A 176 -3.29 -10.05 -10.74
CA VAL A 176 -3.16 -11.30 -9.98
C VAL A 176 -3.65 -11.12 -8.55
N LYS A 177 -3.28 -10.03 -7.86
CA LYS A 177 -3.78 -9.71 -6.51
C LYS A 177 -5.31 -9.62 -6.46
N GLN A 178 -5.94 -8.96 -7.42
CA GLN A 178 -7.40 -8.85 -7.51
C GLN A 178 -8.05 -10.24 -7.68
N GLN A 179 -7.49 -11.11 -8.51
CA GLN A 179 -7.98 -12.48 -8.68
C GLN A 179 -7.85 -13.30 -7.41
N LEU A 180 -6.71 -13.20 -6.70
CA LEU A 180 -6.50 -13.88 -5.43
C LEU A 180 -7.47 -13.40 -4.33
N THR A 181 -7.75 -12.11 -4.26
CA THR A 181 -8.75 -11.55 -3.34
C THR A 181 -10.14 -12.09 -3.65
N GLY A 182 -10.51 -12.17 -4.93
CA GLY A 182 -11.77 -12.77 -5.37
C GLY A 182 -11.86 -14.26 -5.00
N ALA A 183 -10.79 -15.01 -5.22
CA ALA A 183 -10.72 -16.44 -4.87
C ALA A 183 -10.82 -16.64 -3.34
N LYS A 184 -10.15 -15.81 -2.53
CA LYS A 184 -10.26 -15.84 -1.07
C LYS A 184 -11.71 -15.66 -0.61
N THR A 185 -12.41 -14.66 -1.16
CA THR A 185 -13.84 -14.41 -0.82
C THR A 185 -14.71 -15.61 -1.17
N GLN A 186 -14.44 -16.33 -2.28
CA GLN A 186 -15.18 -17.54 -2.64
C GLN A 186 -14.90 -18.69 -1.68
N ILE A 187 -13.64 -18.86 -1.26
CA ILE A 187 -13.24 -19.86 -0.27
C ILE A 187 -13.94 -19.59 1.08
N ASP A 188 -13.94 -18.35 1.54
CA ASP A 188 -14.61 -17.97 2.80
C ASP A 188 -16.11 -18.30 2.75
N LYS A 189 -16.80 -17.97 1.65
CA LYS A 189 -18.22 -18.34 1.44
C LYS A 189 -18.45 -19.86 1.40
N ALA A 190 -17.56 -20.61 0.75
CA ALA A 190 -17.66 -22.06 0.72
C ALA A 190 -17.48 -22.66 2.13
N THR A 191 -16.58 -22.11 2.92
CA THR A 191 -16.37 -22.51 4.32
C THR A 191 -17.61 -22.26 5.16
N GLU A 192 -18.25 -21.11 5.06
CA GLU A 192 -19.52 -20.80 5.74
C GLU A 192 -20.64 -21.78 5.38
N ILE A 193 -20.74 -22.17 4.09
CA ILE A 193 -21.73 -23.17 3.62
C ILE A 193 -21.45 -24.53 4.29
N VAL A 194 -20.19 -24.98 4.31
CA VAL A 194 -19.81 -26.26 4.91
C VAL A 194 -20.11 -26.27 6.41
N GLU A 195 -19.80 -25.19 7.12
CA GLU A 195 -20.12 -25.05 8.55
C GLU A 195 -21.61 -25.09 8.83
N SER A 196 -22.42 -24.40 8.00
CA SER A 196 -23.88 -24.43 8.07
C SER A 196 -24.42 -25.85 7.81
N MET A 197 -23.88 -26.55 6.81
CA MET A 197 -24.27 -27.94 6.53
C MET A 197 -23.91 -28.87 7.70
N ALA A 198 -22.71 -28.75 8.26
CA ALA A 198 -22.31 -29.50 9.44
C ALA A 198 -23.20 -29.25 10.67
N GLY A 199 -23.65 -28.01 10.85
CA GLY A 199 -24.63 -27.65 11.88
C GLY A 199 -25.97 -28.36 11.69
N ARG A 200 -26.50 -28.38 10.45
CA ARG A 200 -27.75 -29.10 10.13
C ARG A 200 -27.65 -30.60 10.37
N VAL A 201 -26.53 -31.21 9.95
CA VAL A 201 -26.29 -32.66 10.19
C VAL A 201 -26.28 -32.95 11.68
N ARG A 202 -25.60 -32.14 12.50
CA ARG A 202 -25.61 -32.33 13.97
C ARG A 202 -27.01 -32.17 14.56
N GLY A 203 -27.82 -31.22 14.06
CA GLY A 203 -29.22 -31.06 14.46
C GLY A 203 -30.05 -32.31 14.17
N HIS A 204 -29.94 -32.90 12.98
CA HIS A 204 -30.65 -34.15 12.65
C HIS A 204 -30.16 -35.35 13.46
N LEU A 205 -28.88 -35.42 13.77
CA LEU A 205 -28.37 -36.47 14.67
C LEU A 205 -28.94 -36.33 16.08
N ALA A 206 -29.04 -35.12 16.61
CA ALA A 206 -29.68 -34.87 17.90
C ALA A 206 -31.15 -35.24 17.93
N GLU A 207 -31.92 -34.95 16.85
CA GLU A 207 -33.30 -35.37 16.69
C GLU A 207 -33.45 -36.92 16.68
N ILE A 208 -32.52 -37.60 16.00
CA ILE A 208 -32.49 -39.08 16.00
C ILE A 208 -32.23 -39.61 17.40
N ASP A 209 -31.27 -39.06 18.13
CA ASP A 209 -30.96 -39.47 19.52
C ASP A 209 -32.17 -39.25 20.43
N GLU A 210 -32.92 -38.17 20.29
CA GLU A 210 -34.14 -37.88 21.05
C GLU A 210 -35.23 -38.87 20.72
N LEU A 211 -35.41 -39.26 19.49
CA LEU A 211 -36.39 -40.25 19.04
C LEU A 211 -36.07 -41.68 19.52
N LEU A 212 -34.80 -41.98 19.71
CA LEU A 212 -34.31 -43.27 20.20
C LEU A 212 -34.23 -43.34 21.73
N ALA A 213 -34.39 -42.22 22.43
CA ALA A 213 -34.42 -42.22 23.90
C ALA A 213 -35.61 -43.09 24.40
N PRO A 214 -35.37 -44.01 25.37
CA PRO A 214 -36.45 -44.83 25.88
C PRO A 214 -37.52 -43.94 26.49
N VAL A 215 -38.78 -44.15 26.08
CA VAL A 215 -39.95 -43.52 26.71
C VAL A 215 -39.88 -43.92 28.16
N ALA A 216 -39.63 -42.97 29.08
CA ALA A 216 -39.71 -43.21 30.52
C ALA A 216 -41.13 -43.67 30.85
N GLY A 217 -41.32 -44.98 30.91
CA GLY A 217 -42.59 -45.59 31.23
C GLY A 217 -43.02 -45.15 32.64
N ASP A 218 -44.24 -44.68 32.70
CA ASP A 218 -45.04 -44.57 33.94
C ASP A 218 -45.04 -45.94 34.68
N ALA A 219 -44.04 -46.18 35.49
CA ALA A 219 -43.99 -47.31 36.40
C ALA A 219 -44.02 -46.78 37.84
N ASP A 220 -45.14 -46.08 38.16
CA ASP A 220 -45.47 -45.82 39.57
C ASP A 220 -46.95 -45.55 39.74
N THR A 221 -47.77 -46.55 39.54
CA THR A 221 -49.09 -46.64 40.15
C THR A 221 -49.56 -48.10 40.08
N VAL A 222 -49.37 -48.81 41.12
CA VAL A 222 -50.22 -49.87 41.70
C VAL A 222 -49.37 -50.70 42.66
N LEU A 223 -49.56 -50.47 43.95
CA LEU A 223 -49.66 -51.49 45.01
C LEU A 223 -49.84 -50.76 46.33
N ASP A 224 -51.10 -50.46 46.67
CA ASP A 224 -51.55 -50.39 48.04
C ASP A 224 -52.92 -51.06 48.05
N GLU A 225 -52.93 -52.30 48.53
CA GLU A 225 -54.03 -52.94 49.30
C GLU A 225 -53.46 -54.10 50.13
#